data_d9281e1107d347c5ec6066d0dd400907
#
_entry.id   d9281e1107d347c5ec6066d0dd400907
#
_cell.length_a   1.000
_cell.length_b   1.000
_cell.length_c   1.000
_cell.angle_alpha   90.00
_cell.angle_beta   90.00
_cell.angle_gamma   90.00
#
_symmetry.space_group_name_H-M   'P 1'
#
loop_
_entity.id
_entity.type
_entity.pdbx_description
1 polymer ?
#
loop_
_entity_poly.entity_id
_entity_poly.type
_entity_poly.pdbx_seq_one_letter_code
_entity_poly.pdbx_strand_id
1 'polypeptide(L)'
;MSTLKNWVALWLVACACVALGQNTQEARLMRFPDIYKDKVVFMYGGDLWLASTSGGAARRITTNPGRELFPKFSPDGKWIAFTGQYDGNFNVYVMPAEGGQPKQLTFYQGSAHPLNDRMGIHDEVVTWTPDSKRIVFLSRRDATNGWIKRPFTMSIDGGLPEPLPVKEGGLTSFSPDGTKIAYNQIFRNFRTWKRYTGGLAQSITIYDLKNNTSEDLPHTDWTDTFPMWHGNAIYFSSDRGPEHHFNLYSYDLGSKQIEQLTHFNDFDVMWPSLGPDAIVFENAGYLYTFDFQSKQPKKRAVSVPGERNPFAVWRELGEEFAPRIGRDAPRRAA
;
A
#
# COMPACT_ATOMS: atom_id res chain seq x y z
N MET A 1 -55.32 -27.42 -7.40
CA MET A 1 -54.78 -26.24 -6.66
C MET A 1 -53.65 -26.58 -5.67
N SER A 2 -53.43 -27.82 -5.27
CA SER A 2 -52.38 -28.21 -4.31
C SER A 2 -50.98 -28.34 -4.93
N THR A 3 -50.88 -28.76 -6.20
CA THR A 3 -49.59 -28.97 -6.89
C THR A 3 -48.83 -27.66 -7.20
N LEU A 4 -49.54 -26.57 -7.50
CA LEU A 4 -48.94 -25.28 -7.80
C LEU A 4 -48.28 -24.62 -6.57
N LYS A 5 -48.88 -24.80 -5.36
CA LYS A 5 -48.30 -24.31 -4.10
C LYS A 5 -46.99 -24.99 -3.74
N ASN A 6 -46.85 -26.28 -4.05
CA ASN A 6 -45.62 -27.02 -3.74
C ASN A 6 -44.45 -26.63 -4.66
N TRP A 7 -44.73 -26.26 -5.92
CA TRP A 7 -43.70 -25.77 -6.84
C TRP A 7 -43.18 -24.38 -6.46
N VAL A 8 -44.05 -23.48 -6.03
CA VAL A 8 -43.64 -22.14 -5.55
C VAL A 8 -42.82 -22.24 -4.28
N ALA A 9 -43.16 -23.13 -3.35
CA ALA A 9 -42.38 -23.36 -2.14
C ALA A 9 -40.96 -23.95 -2.47
N LEU A 10 -40.86 -24.86 -3.45
CA LEU A 10 -39.56 -25.42 -3.87
C LEU A 10 -38.67 -24.35 -4.54
N TRP A 11 -39.23 -23.45 -5.33
CA TRP A 11 -38.50 -22.32 -5.94
C TRP A 11 -38.02 -21.32 -4.91
N LEU A 12 -38.81 -21.00 -3.90
CA LEU A 12 -38.41 -20.11 -2.81
C LEU A 12 -37.28 -20.71 -1.93
N VAL A 13 -37.30 -22.03 -1.68
CA VAL A 13 -36.24 -22.72 -0.98
C VAL A 13 -34.97 -22.81 -1.82
N ALA A 14 -35.05 -23.06 -3.13
CA ALA A 14 -33.91 -23.07 -4.03
C ALA A 14 -33.28 -21.68 -4.17
N CYS A 15 -34.07 -20.60 -4.26
CA CYS A 15 -33.54 -19.22 -4.24
C CYS A 15 -32.87 -18.85 -2.90
N ALA A 16 -33.42 -19.32 -1.77
CA ALA A 16 -32.79 -19.10 -0.46
C ALA A 16 -31.45 -19.84 -0.29
N CYS A 17 -31.33 -21.05 -0.87
CA CYS A 17 -30.07 -21.81 -0.80
C CYS A 17 -28.95 -21.21 -1.68
N VAL A 18 -29.28 -20.53 -2.79
CA VAL A 18 -28.26 -19.84 -3.62
C VAL A 18 -27.74 -18.56 -2.93
N ALA A 19 -28.54 -17.93 -2.07
CA ALA A 19 -28.12 -16.76 -1.30
C ALA A 19 -27.18 -17.08 -0.11
N LEU A 20 -27.07 -18.35 0.30
CA LEU A 20 -26.26 -18.77 1.46
C LEU A 20 -24.83 -19.23 1.10
N GLY A 21 -24.42 -19.15 -0.15
CA GLY A 21 -23.13 -19.66 -0.63
C GLY A 21 -22.02 -18.61 -0.80
N GLN A 22 -22.20 -17.36 -0.42
CA GLN A 22 -21.09 -16.42 -0.41
C GLN A 22 -20.22 -16.69 0.83
N ASN A 23 -19.02 -17.15 0.60
CA ASN A 23 -18.02 -17.32 1.65
C ASN A 23 -17.74 -15.94 2.27
N THR A 24 -18.42 -15.63 3.39
CA THR A 24 -18.32 -14.35 4.11
C THR A 24 -17.10 -14.28 5.03
N GLN A 25 -16.14 -15.18 4.83
CA GLN A 25 -14.93 -15.16 5.65
C GLN A 25 -14.17 -13.85 5.43
N GLU A 26 -13.83 -13.17 6.51
CA GLU A 26 -13.02 -11.97 6.49
C GLU A 26 -11.66 -12.25 5.83
N ALA A 27 -11.31 -11.45 4.83
CA ALA A 27 -10.04 -11.58 4.11
C ALA A 27 -8.85 -11.17 5.00
N ARG A 28 -7.72 -11.82 4.76
CA ARG A 28 -6.43 -11.49 5.40
C ARG A 28 -5.38 -11.24 4.33
N LEU A 29 -4.30 -10.56 4.70
CA LEU A 29 -3.17 -10.23 3.83
C LEU A 29 -3.54 -9.28 2.68
N MET A 30 -4.51 -8.42 2.93
CA MET A 30 -4.74 -7.25 2.12
C MET A 30 -3.55 -6.31 2.30
N ARG A 31 -2.93 -5.85 1.19
CA ARG A 31 -1.65 -5.15 1.18
C ARG A 31 -1.74 -3.80 0.48
N PHE A 32 -0.88 -2.87 0.92
CA PHE A 32 -0.69 -1.56 0.30
C PHE A 32 -2.00 -0.77 0.15
N PRO A 33 -2.78 -0.61 1.23
CA PRO A 33 -4.06 0.07 1.12
C PRO A 33 -3.90 1.56 0.83
N ASP A 34 -4.91 2.13 0.17
CA ASP A 34 -5.10 3.56 0.05
C ASP A 34 -6.58 3.91 0.21
N ILE A 35 -6.88 5.14 0.63
CA ILE A 35 -8.24 5.54 1.00
C ILE A 35 -8.64 6.87 0.38
N TYR A 36 -9.87 6.93 -0.13
CA TYR A 36 -10.51 8.17 -0.52
C TYR A 36 -11.98 8.16 -0.06
N LYS A 37 -12.32 9.00 0.94
CA LYS A 37 -13.65 9.07 1.56
C LYS A 37 -14.11 7.69 2.06
N ASP A 38 -15.18 7.16 1.48
CA ASP A 38 -15.80 5.87 1.80
C ASP A 38 -15.20 4.66 1.08
N LYS A 39 -14.16 4.86 0.25
CA LYS A 39 -13.53 3.81 -0.57
C LYS A 39 -12.13 3.49 -0.11
N VAL A 40 -11.80 2.21 -0.09
CA VAL A 40 -10.45 1.69 0.13
C VAL A 40 -10.04 0.85 -1.06
N VAL A 41 -8.92 1.16 -1.68
CA VAL A 41 -8.25 0.30 -2.66
C VAL A 41 -7.10 -0.43 -1.98
N PHE A 42 -6.88 -1.70 -2.34
CA PHE A 42 -5.79 -2.51 -1.79
C PHE A 42 -5.40 -3.60 -2.78
N MET A 43 -4.22 -4.18 -2.58
CA MET A 43 -3.75 -5.35 -3.31
C MET A 43 -4.12 -6.63 -2.56
N TYR A 44 -4.66 -7.61 -3.28
CA TYR A 44 -4.88 -8.96 -2.79
C TYR A 44 -4.72 -9.98 -3.93
N GLY A 45 -3.93 -11.04 -3.69
CA GLY A 45 -3.69 -12.08 -4.70
C GLY A 45 -2.93 -11.62 -5.95
N GLY A 46 -2.30 -10.44 -5.92
CA GLY A 46 -1.60 -9.83 -7.07
C GLY A 46 -2.41 -8.76 -7.79
N ASP A 47 -3.71 -8.66 -7.55
CA ASP A 47 -4.62 -7.70 -8.18
C ASP A 47 -5.08 -6.58 -7.24
N LEU A 48 -5.64 -5.53 -7.82
CA LEU A 48 -6.27 -4.44 -7.07
C LEU A 48 -7.76 -4.72 -6.83
N TRP A 49 -8.17 -4.43 -5.61
CA TRP A 49 -9.52 -4.59 -5.12
C TRP A 49 -10.03 -3.30 -4.50
N LEU A 50 -11.31 -3.05 -4.63
CA LEU A 50 -12.01 -1.89 -4.08
C LEU A 50 -13.05 -2.34 -3.07
N ALA A 51 -13.04 -1.76 -1.87
CA ALA A 51 -14.01 -2.01 -0.82
C ALA A 51 -14.55 -0.71 -0.23
N SER A 52 -15.66 -0.79 0.50
CA SER A 52 -16.12 0.33 1.32
C SER A 52 -15.39 0.38 2.67
N THR A 53 -15.18 1.58 3.19
CA THR A 53 -14.73 1.79 4.57
C THR A 53 -15.69 1.28 5.62
N SER A 54 -16.97 1.06 5.26
CA SER A 54 -17.94 0.37 6.12
C SER A 54 -17.71 -1.14 6.22
N GLY A 55 -16.83 -1.71 5.36
CA GLY A 55 -16.59 -3.15 5.25
C GLY A 55 -17.48 -3.81 4.19
N GLY A 56 -17.56 -5.14 4.22
CA GLY A 56 -18.34 -5.95 3.28
C GLY A 56 -17.51 -6.56 2.16
N ALA A 57 -18.16 -6.98 1.07
CA ALA A 57 -17.50 -7.64 -0.05
C ALA A 57 -16.74 -6.64 -0.92
N ALA A 58 -15.44 -6.93 -1.13
CA ALA A 58 -14.61 -6.18 -2.07
C ALA A 58 -14.90 -6.58 -3.52
N ARG A 59 -14.67 -5.66 -4.43
CA ARG A 59 -14.77 -5.86 -5.88
C ARG A 59 -13.38 -5.80 -6.52
N ARG A 60 -13.02 -6.81 -7.29
CA ARG A 60 -11.78 -6.83 -8.07
C ARG A 60 -11.86 -5.81 -9.20
N ILE A 61 -10.83 -4.99 -9.37
CA ILE A 61 -10.81 -3.91 -10.37
C ILE A 61 -9.69 -4.09 -11.41
N THR A 62 -8.78 -5.06 -11.22
CA THR A 62 -7.78 -5.49 -12.21
C THR A 62 -7.79 -7.01 -12.35
N THR A 63 -7.32 -7.54 -13.47
CA THR A 63 -7.30 -8.97 -13.79
C THR A 63 -6.09 -9.38 -14.64
N ASN A 64 -5.05 -8.56 -14.70
CA ASN A 64 -3.85 -8.89 -15.46
C ASN A 64 -3.04 -10.00 -14.74
N PRO A 65 -2.39 -10.93 -15.45
CA PRO A 65 -1.53 -11.94 -14.81
C PRO A 65 -0.32 -11.38 -14.06
N GLY A 66 0.11 -10.15 -14.37
CA GLY A 66 1.16 -9.43 -13.64
C GLY A 66 0.65 -8.91 -12.30
N ARG A 67 1.57 -8.51 -11.44
CA ARG A 67 1.23 -7.95 -10.12
C ARG A 67 0.94 -6.45 -10.20
N GLU A 68 -0.04 -6.00 -9.44
CA GLU A 68 -0.32 -4.60 -9.19
C GLU A 68 -0.01 -4.26 -7.73
N LEU A 69 0.74 -3.20 -7.50
CA LEU A 69 1.26 -2.81 -6.20
C LEU A 69 1.09 -1.30 -5.97
N PHE A 70 1.03 -0.90 -4.71
CA PHE A 70 1.04 0.50 -4.29
C PHE A 70 -0.03 1.38 -4.95
N PRO A 71 -1.30 0.95 -4.96
CA PRO A 71 -2.35 1.79 -5.50
C PRO A 71 -2.48 3.09 -4.68
N LYS A 72 -2.75 4.20 -5.36
CA LYS A 72 -2.96 5.53 -4.77
C LYS A 72 -4.10 6.25 -5.47
N PHE A 73 -5.13 6.64 -4.73
CA PHE A 73 -6.16 7.54 -5.24
C PHE A 73 -5.57 8.91 -5.55
N SER A 74 -6.04 9.53 -6.61
CA SER A 74 -5.78 10.96 -6.82
C SER A 74 -6.50 11.80 -5.76
N PRO A 75 -5.98 12.99 -5.39
CA PRO A 75 -6.63 13.88 -4.43
C PRO A 75 -8.09 14.26 -4.76
N ASP A 76 -8.46 14.28 -6.03
CA ASP A 76 -9.85 14.49 -6.48
C ASP A 76 -10.70 13.21 -6.51
N GLY A 77 -10.10 12.04 -6.25
CA GLY A 77 -10.76 10.74 -6.18
C GLY A 77 -11.19 10.15 -7.51
N LYS A 78 -10.76 10.71 -8.64
CA LYS A 78 -11.18 10.23 -9.98
C LYS A 78 -10.30 9.13 -10.52
N TRP A 79 -9.05 9.04 -10.07
CA TRP A 79 -8.03 8.15 -10.61
C TRP A 79 -7.39 7.30 -9.52
N ILE A 80 -6.88 6.14 -9.92
CA ILE A 80 -5.95 5.32 -9.15
C ILE A 80 -4.66 5.19 -9.96
N ALA A 81 -3.53 5.63 -9.38
CA ALA A 81 -2.20 5.30 -9.88
C ALA A 81 -1.68 4.05 -9.17
N PHE A 82 -0.93 3.21 -9.86
CA PHE A 82 -0.35 2.01 -9.28
C PHE A 82 0.91 1.57 -10.03
N THR A 83 1.69 0.72 -9.41
CA THR A 83 2.82 0.04 -10.03
C THR A 83 2.36 -1.31 -10.57
N GLY A 84 2.42 -1.51 -11.89
CA GLY A 84 1.99 -2.73 -12.56
C GLY A 84 3.13 -3.47 -13.26
N GLN A 85 3.03 -4.82 -13.32
CA GLN A 85 4.02 -5.71 -13.94
C GLN A 85 3.44 -6.37 -15.21
N TYR A 86 2.88 -5.59 -16.14
CA TYR A 86 2.15 -6.15 -17.28
C TYR A 86 3.05 -6.70 -18.38
N ASP A 87 4.23 -6.10 -18.59
CA ASP A 87 5.21 -6.52 -19.59
C ASP A 87 6.46 -7.17 -18.96
N GLY A 88 6.29 -7.77 -17.77
CA GLY A 88 7.42 -8.33 -17.00
C GLY A 88 8.21 -7.30 -16.21
N ASN A 89 8.12 -6.01 -16.53
CA ASN A 89 8.73 -4.89 -15.82
C ASN A 89 7.72 -4.15 -14.96
N PHE A 90 8.19 -3.60 -13.85
CA PHE A 90 7.36 -2.73 -13.01
C PHE A 90 7.38 -1.30 -13.56
N ASN A 91 6.22 -0.83 -13.99
CA ASN A 91 5.99 0.50 -14.53
C ASN A 91 4.82 1.20 -13.83
N VAL A 92 4.72 2.51 -13.99
CA VAL A 92 3.62 3.32 -13.49
C VAL A 92 2.43 3.24 -14.42
N TYR A 93 1.27 2.96 -13.87
CA TYR A 93 -0.02 2.92 -14.55
C TYR A 93 -1.02 3.84 -13.86
N VAL A 94 -2.02 4.26 -14.61
CA VAL A 94 -3.17 5.01 -14.10
C VAL A 94 -4.46 4.46 -14.70
N MET A 95 -5.54 4.42 -13.90
CA MET A 95 -6.87 4.02 -14.35
C MET A 95 -7.95 4.83 -13.62
N PRO A 96 -9.20 4.86 -14.13
CA PRO A 96 -10.32 5.46 -13.37
C PRO A 96 -10.49 4.79 -12.01
N ALA A 97 -10.89 5.56 -10.99
CA ALA A 97 -11.03 5.08 -9.61
C ALA A 97 -12.04 3.94 -9.44
N GLU A 98 -13.05 3.86 -10.32
CA GLU A 98 -14.03 2.79 -10.35
C GLU A 98 -13.57 1.53 -11.09
N GLY A 99 -12.33 1.50 -11.57
CA GLY A 99 -11.80 0.48 -12.46
C GLY A 99 -11.97 0.84 -13.93
N GLY A 100 -11.33 0.08 -14.80
CA GLY A 100 -11.32 0.30 -16.25
C GLY A 100 -10.00 -0.10 -16.86
N GLN A 101 -9.76 0.29 -18.11
CA GLN A 101 -8.51 -0.03 -18.80
C GLN A 101 -7.36 0.79 -18.24
N PRO A 102 -6.31 0.18 -17.69
CA PRO A 102 -5.12 0.89 -17.24
C PRO A 102 -4.34 1.50 -18.42
N LYS A 103 -3.86 2.73 -18.22
CA LYS A 103 -2.95 3.43 -19.12
C LYS A 103 -1.54 3.35 -18.54
N GLN A 104 -0.60 2.81 -19.30
CA GLN A 104 0.83 2.82 -18.94
C GLN A 104 1.43 4.21 -19.14
N LEU A 105 2.19 4.69 -18.16
CA LEU A 105 2.82 6.01 -18.19
C LEU A 105 4.35 5.94 -18.28
N THR A 106 4.99 4.92 -17.69
CA THR A 106 6.45 4.72 -17.80
C THR A 106 6.76 3.45 -18.58
N PHE A 107 7.92 3.42 -19.25
CA PHE A 107 8.33 2.34 -20.15
C PHE A 107 9.78 1.92 -19.84
N TYR A 108 10.07 1.69 -18.56
CA TYR A 108 11.39 1.27 -18.16
C TYR A 108 11.61 -0.22 -18.44
N GLN A 109 12.67 -0.54 -19.16
CA GLN A 109 13.02 -1.91 -19.60
C GLN A 109 14.25 -2.45 -18.86
N GLY A 110 14.43 -2.14 -17.61
CA GLY A 110 15.63 -2.48 -16.84
C GLY A 110 15.66 -3.86 -16.19
N SER A 111 14.61 -4.66 -16.30
CA SER A 111 14.49 -5.92 -15.55
C SER A 111 15.25 -7.10 -16.15
N ALA A 112 15.84 -6.97 -17.32
CA ALA A 112 16.64 -8.05 -17.93
C ALA A 112 17.98 -8.35 -17.20
N HIS A 113 18.32 -7.57 -16.16
CA HIS A 113 19.55 -7.78 -15.42
C HIS A 113 19.26 -8.44 -14.06
N PRO A 114 19.90 -9.58 -13.72
CA PRO A 114 19.65 -10.31 -12.46
C PRO A 114 19.82 -9.48 -11.18
N LEU A 115 20.59 -8.40 -11.22
CA LEU A 115 20.74 -7.48 -10.08
C LEU A 115 19.51 -6.62 -9.83
N ASN A 116 18.67 -6.37 -10.85
CA ASN A 116 17.45 -5.57 -10.68
C ASN A 116 16.41 -6.27 -9.80
N ASP A 117 16.33 -7.60 -9.86
CA ASP A 117 15.44 -8.39 -9.00
C ASP A 117 15.84 -8.30 -7.52
N ARG A 118 17.12 -8.15 -7.23
CA ARG A 118 17.65 -7.97 -5.87
C ARG A 118 17.41 -6.57 -5.31
N MET A 119 17.30 -5.57 -6.17
CA MET A 119 17.13 -4.17 -5.79
C MET A 119 15.66 -3.77 -5.58
N GLY A 120 14.73 -4.70 -5.81
CA GLY A 120 13.30 -4.48 -5.70
C GLY A 120 12.73 -3.67 -6.87
N ILE A 121 11.48 -3.26 -6.72
CA ILE A 121 10.68 -2.59 -7.74
C ILE A 121 11.36 -1.33 -8.25
N HIS A 122 11.39 -1.14 -9.58
CA HIS A 122 12.09 -0.01 -10.20
C HIS A 122 11.26 1.28 -10.13
N ASP A 123 10.10 1.31 -10.77
CA ASP A 123 9.19 2.45 -10.76
C ASP A 123 8.05 2.17 -9.75
N GLU A 124 8.10 2.81 -8.60
CA GLU A 124 7.22 2.58 -7.47
C GLU A 124 6.35 3.81 -7.22
N VAL A 125 5.04 3.68 -7.38
CA VAL A 125 4.09 4.75 -7.08
C VAL A 125 4.08 5.06 -5.58
N VAL A 126 4.19 6.34 -5.24
CA VAL A 126 4.22 6.85 -3.87
C VAL A 126 3.00 7.68 -3.53
N THR A 127 2.71 8.69 -4.35
CA THR A 127 1.63 9.65 -4.11
C THR A 127 1.27 10.42 -5.37
N TRP A 128 0.43 11.43 -5.23
CA TRP A 128 0.07 12.39 -6.25
C TRP A 128 0.49 13.80 -5.87
N THR A 129 0.60 14.69 -6.87
CA THR A 129 0.61 16.13 -6.61
C THR A 129 -0.77 16.60 -6.15
N PRO A 130 -0.87 17.65 -5.30
CA PRO A 130 -2.16 18.09 -4.74
C PRO A 130 -3.21 18.49 -5.80
N ASP A 131 -2.77 18.89 -6.99
CA ASP A 131 -3.64 19.26 -8.12
C ASP A 131 -4.20 18.07 -8.92
N SER A 132 -3.89 16.83 -8.51
CA SER A 132 -4.30 15.59 -9.18
C SER A 132 -3.80 15.40 -10.62
N LYS A 133 -2.81 16.19 -11.06
CA LYS A 133 -2.33 16.14 -12.45
C LYS A 133 -1.11 15.28 -12.66
N ARG A 134 -0.33 15.06 -11.61
CA ARG A 134 0.91 14.31 -11.71
C ARG A 134 1.00 13.24 -10.63
N ILE A 135 1.58 12.11 -10.99
CA ILE A 135 1.88 10.99 -10.11
C ILE A 135 3.32 11.13 -9.66
N VAL A 136 3.58 10.92 -8.39
CA VAL A 136 4.94 10.81 -7.82
C VAL A 136 5.31 9.35 -7.67
N PHE A 137 6.47 9.00 -8.16
CA PHE A 137 6.99 7.64 -8.07
C PHE A 137 8.51 7.64 -7.85
N LEU A 138 9.00 6.60 -7.21
CA LEU A 138 10.42 6.37 -6.99
C LEU A 138 11.03 5.60 -8.15
N SER A 139 12.18 6.05 -8.64
CA SER A 139 12.88 5.41 -9.73
C SER A 139 14.40 5.47 -9.54
N ARG A 140 15.12 4.52 -10.17
CA ARG A 140 16.59 4.48 -10.23
C ARG A 140 17.13 4.92 -11.58
N ARG A 141 16.30 5.49 -12.45
CA ARG A 141 16.63 5.78 -13.85
C ARG A 141 17.86 6.67 -14.08
N ASP A 142 18.20 7.51 -13.09
CA ASP A 142 19.38 8.38 -13.09
C ASP A 142 20.30 8.11 -11.89
N ALA A 143 20.08 7.00 -11.17
CA ALA A 143 20.89 6.65 -10.01
C ALA A 143 22.25 6.11 -10.41
N THR A 144 23.30 6.55 -9.73
CA THR A 144 24.67 6.06 -9.91
C THR A 144 24.89 4.69 -9.28
N ASN A 145 24.02 4.27 -8.38
CA ASN A 145 24.02 2.93 -7.80
C ASN A 145 22.59 2.38 -7.66
N GLY A 146 22.45 1.05 -7.67
CA GLY A 146 21.15 0.39 -7.64
C GLY A 146 20.42 0.44 -6.30
N TRP A 147 21.03 0.95 -5.24
CA TRP A 147 20.43 1.04 -3.90
C TRP A 147 19.66 2.32 -3.68
N ILE A 148 19.94 3.35 -4.46
CA ILE A 148 19.38 4.68 -4.31
C ILE A 148 18.22 4.86 -5.29
N LYS A 149 17.10 5.29 -4.79
CA LYS A 149 15.96 5.81 -5.57
C LYS A 149 15.85 7.31 -5.37
N ARG A 150 15.23 7.96 -6.33
CA ARG A 150 14.81 9.35 -6.18
C ARG A 150 13.37 9.53 -6.66
N PRO A 151 12.62 10.48 -6.12
CA PRO A 151 11.27 10.75 -6.56
C PRO A 151 11.25 11.52 -7.89
N PHE A 152 10.38 11.07 -8.78
CA PHE A 152 10.04 11.68 -10.05
C PHE A 152 8.56 11.99 -10.09
N THR A 153 8.18 12.94 -10.93
CA THR A 153 6.78 13.21 -11.26
C THR A 153 6.49 12.86 -12.71
N MET A 154 5.27 12.40 -12.97
CA MET A 154 4.78 12.05 -14.30
C MET A 154 3.36 12.57 -14.50
N SER A 155 3.10 13.27 -15.62
CA SER A 155 1.73 13.68 -15.96
C SER A 155 0.85 12.48 -16.25
N ILE A 156 -0.44 12.51 -15.84
CA ILE A 156 -1.44 11.51 -16.24
C ILE A 156 -1.70 11.48 -17.75
N ASP A 157 -1.39 12.57 -18.44
CA ASP A 157 -1.50 12.66 -19.89
C ASP A 157 -0.33 11.96 -20.61
N GLY A 158 0.77 11.69 -19.91
CA GLY A 158 2.01 11.11 -20.42
C GLY A 158 3.12 12.15 -20.54
N GLY A 159 4.15 11.85 -21.31
CA GLY A 159 5.34 12.68 -21.50
C GLY A 159 6.58 12.10 -20.85
N LEU A 160 7.54 12.93 -20.49
CA LEU A 160 8.77 12.50 -19.81
C LEU A 160 8.65 12.70 -18.30
N PRO A 161 9.18 11.75 -17.50
CA PRO A 161 9.30 11.93 -16.06
C PRO A 161 10.25 13.09 -15.71
N GLU A 162 9.87 13.87 -14.71
CA GLU A 162 10.66 14.99 -14.20
C GLU A 162 11.08 14.70 -12.76
N PRO A 163 12.37 14.81 -12.40
CA PRO A 163 12.81 14.59 -11.04
C PRO A 163 12.32 15.70 -10.10
N LEU A 164 11.94 15.32 -8.87
CA LEU A 164 11.83 16.31 -7.80
C LEU A 164 13.23 16.82 -7.40
N PRO A 165 13.33 18.05 -6.86
CA PRO A 165 14.61 18.71 -6.58
C PRO A 165 15.33 18.13 -5.33
N VAL A 166 15.19 16.84 -5.09
CA VAL A 166 15.91 16.08 -4.07
C VAL A 166 16.74 14.99 -4.74
N LYS A 167 17.98 14.81 -4.28
CA LYS A 167 18.93 13.89 -4.93
C LYS A 167 18.57 12.42 -4.73
N GLU A 168 18.09 12.10 -3.56
CA GLU A 168 17.66 10.77 -3.14
C GLU A 168 16.46 10.93 -2.21
N GLY A 169 15.65 9.90 -2.10
CA GLY A 169 14.48 9.94 -1.24
C GLY A 169 13.58 8.75 -1.44
N GLY A 170 12.70 8.59 -0.48
CA GLY A 170 11.71 7.56 -0.42
C GLY A 170 10.28 8.10 -0.48
N LEU A 171 9.47 7.61 0.45
CA LEU A 171 8.08 8.02 0.58
C LEU A 171 7.99 9.53 0.77
N THR A 172 7.05 10.13 0.08
CA THR A 172 6.90 11.58 -0.04
C THR A 172 5.43 11.96 0.12
N SER A 173 5.16 13.04 0.82
CA SER A 173 3.83 13.66 0.93
C SER A 173 3.96 15.17 0.75
N PHE A 174 3.03 15.77 0.01
CA PHE A 174 3.01 17.23 -0.20
C PHE A 174 2.28 17.96 0.92
N SER A 175 2.71 19.20 1.20
CA SER A 175 1.88 20.15 1.92
C SER A 175 0.58 20.44 1.13
N PRO A 176 -0.52 20.83 1.80
CA PRO A 176 -1.80 21.09 1.12
C PRO A 176 -1.71 22.13 0.00
N ASP A 177 -0.81 23.10 0.11
CA ASP A 177 -0.55 24.13 -0.90
C ASP A 177 0.46 23.71 -1.98
N GLY A 178 1.05 22.52 -1.86
CA GLY A 178 2.02 21.96 -2.80
C GLY A 178 3.39 22.63 -2.78
N THR A 179 3.67 23.55 -1.85
CA THR A 179 4.94 24.28 -1.80
C THR A 179 6.06 23.55 -1.10
N LYS A 180 5.72 22.55 -0.27
CA LYS A 180 6.66 21.74 0.50
C LYS A 180 6.37 20.27 0.35
N ILE A 181 7.37 19.46 0.65
CA ILE A 181 7.24 18.01 0.78
C ILE A 181 7.81 17.56 2.14
N ALA A 182 7.17 16.58 2.75
CA ALA A 182 7.75 15.76 3.81
C ALA A 182 8.16 14.42 3.19
N TYR A 183 9.42 14.01 3.38
CA TYR A 183 9.93 12.80 2.76
C TYR A 183 10.98 12.08 3.61
N ASN A 184 11.18 10.79 3.34
CA ASN A 184 12.31 10.04 3.89
C ASN A 184 13.52 10.19 2.98
N GLN A 185 14.67 10.59 3.49
CA GLN A 185 15.91 10.66 2.72
C GLN A 185 16.42 9.25 2.39
N ILE A 186 16.37 8.35 3.36
CA ILE A 186 16.73 6.94 3.20
C ILE A 186 15.46 6.13 3.30
N PHE A 187 15.17 5.28 2.31
CA PHE A 187 13.98 4.44 2.32
C PHE A 187 14.27 3.04 1.77
N ARG A 188 13.81 2.05 2.52
CA ARG A 188 13.79 0.65 2.09
C ARG A 188 12.40 0.07 2.32
N ASN A 189 11.73 -0.30 1.25
CA ASN A 189 10.37 -0.80 1.26
C ASN A 189 10.21 -2.09 2.06
N PHE A 190 11.15 -3.00 1.89
CA PHE A 190 11.12 -4.32 2.51
C PHE A 190 12.33 -4.47 3.41
N ARG A 191 12.15 -4.06 4.66
CA ARG A 191 13.20 -4.17 5.68
C ARG A 191 13.26 -5.60 6.20
N THR A 192 14.45 -6.17 6.21
CA THR A 192 14.72 -7.49 6.79
C THR A 192 15.08 -7.43 8.27
N TRP A 193 15.26 -6.23 8.82
CA TRP A 193 15.66 -5.99 10.21
C TRP A 193 14.72 -4.96 10.85
N LYS A 194 14.34 -5.25 12.09
CA LYS A 194 13.53 -4.40 12.95
C LYS A 194 14.39 -3.72 14.01
N ARG A 195 13.90 -2.62 14.57
CA ARG A 195 14.53 -1.92 15.72
C ARG A 195 15.99 -1.56 15.45
N TYR A 196 16.27 -1.15 14.23
CA TYR A 196 17.59 -0.72 13.86
C TYR A 196 17.82 0.72 14.31
N THR A 197 18.90 0.94 15.07
CA THR A 197 19.26 2.23 15.69
C THR A 197 20.56 2.80 15.13
N GLY A 198 20.89 2.54 13.88
CA GLY A 198 22.13 3.03 13.26
C GLY A 198 21.87 4.14 12.23
N GLY A 199 22.93 4.57 11.55
CA GLY A 199 22.89 5.67 10.57
C GLY A 199 22.02 5.45 9.33
N LEU A 200 21.40 4.26 9.17
CA LEU A 200 20.38 3.97 8.17
C LEU A 200 18.96 3.96 8.74
N ALA A 201 18.77 4.35 10.01
CA ALA A 201 17.44 4.61 10.55
C ALA A 201 16.78 5.74 9.76
N GLN A 202 15.51 5.56 9.41
CA GLN A 202 14.81 6.52 8.57
C GLN A 202 14.35 7.70 9.41
N SER A 203 14.57 8.90 8.89
CA SER A 203 14.05 10.17 9.41
C SER A 203 13.16 10.84 8.38
N ILE A 204 12.42 11.84 8.81
CA ILE A 204 11.55 12.63 7.94
C ILE A 204 12.11 14.04 7.84
N THR A 205 12.29 14.49 6.59
CA THR A 205 12.75 15.83 6.25
C THR A 205 11.61 16.59 5.56
N ILE A 206 11.38 17.82 5.98
CA ILE A 206 10.54 18.79 5.26
C ILE A 206 11.44 19.55 4.31
N TYR A 207 11.09 19.57 3.02
CA TYR A 207 11.81 20.32 2.01
C TYR A 207 10.89 21.37 1.38
N ASP A 208 11.35 22.61 1.36
CA ASP A 208 10.66 23.72 0.72
C ASP A 208 11.08 23.79 -0.76
N LEU A 209 10.13 23.48 -1.65
CA LEU A 209 10.35 23.41 -3.09
C LEU A 209 10.63 24.76 -3.74
N LYS A 210 10.19 25.86 -3.09
CA LYS A 210 10.36 27.22 -3.59
C LYS A 210 11.69 27.82 -3.17
N ASN A 211 12.04 27.62 -1.91
CA ASN A 211 13.23 28.25 -1.30
C ASN A 211 14.45 27.33 -1.31
N ASN A 212 14.30 26.07 -1.68
CA ASN A 212 15.35 25.04 -1.65
C ASN A 212 16.00 24.89 -0.26
N THR A 213 15.20 24.93 0.79
CA THR A 213 15.65 24.74 2.19
C THR A 213 15.02 23.49 2.77
N SER A 214 15.70 22.89 3.75
CA SER A 214 15.21 21.70 4.44
C SER A 214 15.25 21.86 5.95
N GLU A 215 14.31 21.21 6.63
CA GLU A 215 14.20 21.09 8.08
C GLU A 215 13.88 19.65 8.43
N ASP A 216 14.64 19.04 9.32
CA ASP A 216 14.37 17.69 9.80
C ASP A 216 13.36 17.70 10.94
N LEU A 217 12.45 16.71 10.97
CA LEU A 217 11.64 16.49 12.16
C LEU A 217 12.53 16.06 13.34
N PRO A 218 12.11 16.35 14.60
CA PRO A 218 12.81 15.86 15.77
C PRO A 218 12.98 14.33 15.71
N HIS A 219 14.21 13.90 15.56
CA HIS A 219 14.59 12.52 15.35
C HIS A 219 15.71 12.11 16.31
N THR A 220 15.67 10.86 16.74
CA THR A 220 16.72 10.20 17.53
C THR A 220 17.06 8.84 16.87
N ASP A 221 17.29 7.80 17.64
CA ASP A 221 17.68 6.48 17.14
C ASP A 221 16.54 5.62 16.57
N TRP A 222 15.31 6.17 16.50
CA TRP A 222 14.12 5.46 16.03
C TRP A 222 13.98 5.54 14.52
N THR A 223 13.12 4.69 13.97
CA THR A 223 12.73 4.78 12.55
C THR A 223 11.43 5.55 12.42
N ASP A 224 11.48 6.69 11.73
CA ASP A 224 10.31 7.49 11.34
C ASP A 224 10.09 7.37 9.84
N THR A 225 8.92 6.87 9.42
CA THR A 225 8.66 6.56 8.01
C THR A 225 7.20 6.83 7.64
N PHE A 226 6.87 6.76 6.35
CA PHE A 226 5.54 7.03 5.81
C PHE A 226 5.02 8.42 6.19
N PRO A 227 5.72 9.51 5.81
CA PRO A 227 5.21 10.85 6.07
C PRO A 227 3.89 11.09 5.32
N MET A 228 2.90 11.66 6.01
CA MET A 228 1.57 11.96 5.52
C MET A 228 1.19 13.37 5.99
N TRP A 229 1.25 14.34 5.10
CA TRP A 229 0.97 15.74 5.42
C TRP A 229 -0.53 16.02 5.37
N HIS A 230 -1.15 16.38 6.48
CA HIS A 230 -2.56 16.74 6.55
C HIS A 230 -2.76 18.00 7.39
N GLY A 231 -3.30 19.06 6.79
CA GLY A 231 -3.50 20.34 7.46
C GLY A 231 -2.19 20.91 8.04
N ASN A 232 -2.18 21.18 9.34
CA ASN A 232 -1.01 21.70 10.07
C ASN A 232 -0.20 20.59 10.76
N ALA A 233 -0.34 19.34 10.34
CA ALA A 233 0.38 18.22 10.96
C ALA A 233 0.98 17.27 9.90
N ILE A 234 2.08 16.62 10.29
CA ILE A 234 2.64 15.48 9.57
C ILE A 234 2.36 14.24 10.40
N TYR A 235 1.58 13.31 9.83
CA TYR A 235 1.35 11.98 10.39
C TYR A 235 2.43 11.04 9.85
N PHE A 236 2.83 10.06 10.64
CA PHE A 236 3.88 9.10 10.23
C PHE A 236 3.82 7.83 11.07
N SER A 237 4.52 6.79 10.62
CA SER A 237 4.78 5.58 11.41
C SER A 237 6.13 5.67 12.10
N SER A 238 6.20 5.25 13.37
CA SER A 238 7.43 5.20 14.14
C SER A 238 7.43 4.03 15.13
N ASP A 239 8.63 3.51 15.42
CA ASP A 239 8.89 2.49 16.45
C ASP A 239 9.42 3.10 17.77
N ARG A 240 9.26 4.42 17.95
CA ARG A 240 9.75 5.21 19.11
C ARG A 240 9.02 4.94 20.43
N GLY A 241 7.83 4.32 20.37
CA GLY A 241 7.01 4.08 21.57
C GLY A 241 7.53 2.94 22.44
N PRO A 242 6.99 2.80 23.66
CA PRO A 242 7.39 1.76 24.60
C PRO A 242 7.10 0.34 24.07
N GLU A 243 6.17 0.21 23.13
CA GLU A 243 5.82 -1.06 22.49
C GLU A 243 6.92 -1.56 21.54
N HIS A 244 7.80 -0.67 21.07
CA HIS A 244 8.82 -0.94 20.02
C HIS A 244 8.25 -1.56 18.76
N HIS A 245 6.99 -1.24 18.47
CA HIS A 245 6.27 -1.57 17.24
C HIS A 245 5.98 -0.29 16.46
N PHE A 246 5.91 -0.39 15.14
CA PHE A 246 5.43 0.74 14.36
C PHE A 246 4.00 1.06 14.74
N ASN A 247 3.79 2.29 15.22
CA ASN A 247 2.52 2.89 15.51
C ASN A 247 2.36 4.21 14.75
N LEU A 248 1.15 4.75 14.66
CA LEU A 248 0.90 6.07 14.08
C LEU A 248 1.25 7.15 15.10
N TYR A 249 1.89 8.20 14.60
CA TYR A 249 2.24 9.43 15.30
C TYR A 249 1.82 10.63 14.49
N SER A 250 1.68 11.77 15.14
CA SER A 250 1.53 13.08 14.50
C SER A 250 2.57 14.05 15.04
N TYR A 251 3.06 14.92 14.17
CA TYR A 251 3.89 16.07 14.49
C TYR A 251 3.14 17.34 14.11
N ASP A 252 2.77 18.15 15.08
CA ASP A 252 2.13 19.45 14.86
C ASP A 252 3.17 20.50 14.47
N LEU A 253 2.99 21.12 13.33
CA LEU A 253 3.95 22.08 12.75
C LEU A 253 4.01 23.40 13.53
N GLY A 254 2.94 23.76 14.24
CA GLY A 254 2.87 24.98 15.06
C GLY A 254 3.51 24.80 16.42
N SER A 255 3.07 23.82 17.19
CA SER A 255 3.57 23.55 18.54
C SER A 255 4.87 22.76 18.58
N LYS A 256 5.26 22.14 17.47
CA LYS A 256 6.43 21.25 17.35
C LYS A 256 6.36 20.02 18.28
N GLN A 257 5.16 19.62 18.67
CA GLN A 257 4.92 18.47 19.53
C GLN A 257 4.63 17.20 18.73
N ILE A 258 5.12 16.07 19.25
CA ILE A 258 4.84 14.73 18.70
C ILE A 258 3.87 14.03 19.64
N GLU A 259 2.80 13.45 19.09
CA GLU A 259 1.78 12.68 19.79
C GLU A 259 1.71 11.26 19.22
N GLN A 260 1.68 10.23 20.07
CA GLN A 260 1.39 8.87 19.68
C GLN A 260 -0.13 8.68 19.55
N LEU A 261 -0.58 8.15 18.41
CA LEU A 261 -2.01 8.04 18.07
C LEU A 261 -2.56 6.61 18.18
N THR A 262 -1.70 5.61 18.07
CA THR A 262 -2.08 4.19 18.19
C THR A 262 -1.11 3.46 19.10
N HIS A 263 -1.56 2.35 19.72
CA HIS A 263 -0.83 1.60 20.74
C HIS A 263 -0.89 0.09 20.47
N PHE A 264 -0.62 -0.33 19.24
CA PHE A 264 -0.52 -1.74 18.90
C PHE A 264 0.77 -2.33 19.46
N ASN A 265 0.67 -3.48 20.12
CA ASN A 265 1.78 -4.16 20.78
C ASN A 265 2.06 -5.57 20.24
N ASP A 266 1.19 -6.08 19.36
CA ASP A 266 1.34 -7.41 18.76
C ASP A 266 1.94 -7.34 17.36
N PHE A 267 1.48 -6.40 16.52
CA PHE A 267 1.89 -6.23 15.14
C PHE A 267 2.11 -4.77 14.79
N ASP A 268 3.02 -4.53 13.85
CA ASP A 268 3.34 -3.20 13.34
C ASP A 268 2.16 -2.61 12.54
N VAL A 269 1.99 -1.30 12.62
CA VAL A 269 1.23 -0.52 11.64
C VAL A 269 2.05 -0.44 10.36
N MET A 270 1.53 -1.04 9.28
CA MET A 270 2.21 -1.17 8.00
C MET A 270 1.47 -0.41 6.91
N TRP A 271 2.24 0.17 5.99
CA TRP A 271 1.74 0.83 4.79
C TRP A 271 0.59 1.82 5.03
N PRO A 272 0.73 2.73 6.00
CA PRO A 272 -0.28 3.75 6.21
C PRO A 272 -0.38 4.66 4.99
N SER A 273 -1.59 5.07 4.66
CA SER A 273 -1.88 5.97 3.56
C SER A 273 -2.95 6.98 3.94
N LEU A 274 -2.73 8.22 3.52
CA LEU A 274 -3.54 9.37 3.86
C LEU A 274 -4.71 9.53 2.90
N GLY A 275 -5.92 9.62 3.44
CA GLY A 275 -7.09 10.11 2.74
C GLY A 275 -7.54 11.48 3.28
N PRO A 276 -8.61 12.05 2.71
CA PRO A 276 -9.11 13.35 3.16
C PRO A 276 -9.59 13.37 4.62
N ASP A 277 -10.16 12.27 5.12
CA ASP A 277 -10.83 12.22 6.41
C ASP A 277 -10.22 11.19 7.38
N ALA A 278 -9.35 10.32 6.89
CA ALA A 278 -8.77 9.23 7.67
C ALA A 278 -7.44 8.74 7.08
N ILE A 279 -6.68 8.01 7.89
CA ILE A 279 -5.54 7.20 7.46
C ILE A 279 -5.99 5.75 7.41
N VAL A 280 -5.72 5.04 6.30
CA VAL A 280 -5.87 3.58 6.20
C VAL A 280 -4.51 2.92 6.41
N PHE A 281 -4.47 1.74 7.03
CA PHE A 281 -3.24 0.98 7.24
C PHE A 281 -3.51 -0.52 7.41
N GLU A 282 -2.43 -1.29 7.33
CA GLU A 282 -2.43 -2.72 7.64
C GLU A 282 -1.99 -2.96 9.09
N ASN A 283 -2.65 -3.89 9.77
CA ASN A 283 -2.15 -4.48 11.01
C ASN A 283 -2.60 -5.95 11.08
N ALA A 284 -1.68 -6.87 11.38
CA ALA A 284 -1.95 -8.31 11.44
C ALA A 284 -2.59 -8.92 10.17
N GLY A 285 -2.36 -8.30 9.00
CA GLY A 285 -2.96 -8.71 7.72
C GLY A 285 -4.38 -8.21 7.47
N TYR A 286 -4.94 -7.40 8.36
CA TYR A 286 -6.24 -6.76 8.22
C TYR A 286 -6.10 -5.27 7.88
N LEU A 287 -7.17 -4.68 7.34
CA LEU A 287 -7.28 -3.25 7.12
C LEU A 287 -7.85 -2.55 8.34
N TYR A 288 -7.25 -1.44 8.69
CA TYR A 288 -7.71 -0.51 9.72
C TYR A 288 -7.81 0.89 9.15
N THR A 289 -8.67 1.71 9.73
CA THR A 289 -8.68 3.15 9.48
C THR A 289 -8.53 3.88 10.80
N PHE A 290 -7.77 4.97 10.79
CA PHE A 290 -7.70 5.95 11.87
C PHE A 290 -8.43 7.20 11.39
N ASP A 291 -9.55 7.50 11.99
CA ASP A 291 -10.39 8.65 11.66
C ASP A 291 -9.95 9.89 12.43
N PHE A 292 -9.83 11.04 11.76
CA PHE A 292 -9.29 12.26 12.37
C PHE A 292 -10.23 12.90 13.40
N GLN A 293 -11.53 12.67 13.30
CA GLN A 293 -12.51 13.23 14.24
C GLN A 293 -12.57 12.42 15.53
N SER A 294 -12.72 11.10 15.41
CA SER A 294 -12.80 10.21 16.56
C SER A 294 -11.45 9.92 17.21
N LYS A 295 -10.34 10.11 16.46
CA LYS A 295 -8.97 9.77 16.87
C LYS A 295 -8.83 8.31 17.34
N GLN A 296 -9.59 7.41 16.74
CA GLN A 296 -9.58 5.99 17.10
C GLN A 296 -9.29 5.10 15.89
N PRO A 297 -8.45 4.07 16.05
CA PRO A 297 -8.27 3.05 15.02
C PRO A 297 -9.47 2.11 15.01
N LYS A 298 -9.97 1.79 13.82
CA LYS A 298 -11.08 0.86 13.62
C LYS A 298 -10.75 -0.18 12.56
N LYS A 299 -10.83 -1.47 12.94
CA LYS A 299 -10.71 -2.58 12.00
C LYS A 299 -11.86 -2.58 11.00
N ARG A 300 -11.54 -2.88 9.74
CA ARG A 300 -12.52 -2.97 8.65
C ARG A 300 -12.71 -4.42 8.23
N ALA A 301 -13.93 -4.94 8.44
CA ALA A 301 -14.28 -6.30 8.07
C ALA A 301 -14.54 -6.36 6.56
N VAL A 302 -13.53 -6.74 5.78
CA VAL A 302 -13.58 -6.87 4.33
C VAL A 302 -13.54 -8.35 3.96
N SER A 303 -14.41 -8.79 3.05
CA SER A 303 -14.36 -10.12 2.45
C SER A 303 -14.00 -10.01 0.96
N VAL A 304 -13.28 -11.01 0.45
CA VAL A 304 -12.91 -11.11 -0.97
C VAL A 304 -13.68 -12.27 -1.58
N PRO A 305 -14.74 -12.01 -2.38
CA PRO A 305 -15.57 -13.06 -2.97
C PRO A 305 -14.82 -13.86 -4.02
N GLY A 306 -15.10 -15.18 -4.06
CA GLY A 306 -14.69 -16.05 -5.16
C GLY A 306 -13.24 -16.51 -5.16
N GLU A 307 -12.39 -16.05 -4.24
CA GLU A 307 -11.04 -16.55 -4.11
C GLU A 307 -10.90 -17.51 -2.92
N ARG A 308 -10.34 -18.68 -3.19
CA ARG A 308 -9.78 -19.51 -2.13
C ARG A 308 -8.64 -18.70 -1.49
N ASN A 309 -8.60 -18.66 -0.16
CA ASN A 309 -7.49 -18.08 0.58
C ASN A 309 -6.16 -18.54 -0.08
N PRO A 310 -5.29 -17.62 -0.56
CA PRO A 310 -4.03 -18.01 -1.21
C PRO A 310 -3.19 -18.97 -0.37
N PHE A 311 -3.30 -18.90 0.96
CA PHE A 311 -2.66 -19.86 1.86
C PHE A 311 -3.30 -21.24 1.84
N ALA A 312 -4.59 -21.38 1.58
CA ALA A 312 -5.20 -22.68 1.41
C ALA A 312 -4.65 -23.38 0.16
N VAL A 313 -4.45 -22.64 -0.93
CA VAL A 313 -3.83 -23.16 -2.16
C VAL A 313 -2.37 -23.56 -1.91
N TRP A 314 -1.58 -22.74 -1.21
CA TRP A 314 -0.20 -23.08 -0.85
C TRP A 314 -0.14 -24.27 0.10
N ARG A 315 -1.07 -24.40 1.03
CA ARG A 315 -1.17 -25.51 1.94
C ARG A 315 -1.55 -26.80 1.20
N GLU A 316 -2.55 -26.74 0.31
CA GLU A 316 -2.92 -27.88 -0.56
C GLU A 316 -1.75 -28.30 -1.45
N LEU A 317 -1.05 -27.34 -2.10
CA LEU A 317 0.16 -27.62 -2.88
C LEU A 317 1.30 -28.16 -2.00
N GLY A 318 1.49 -27.62 -0.80
CA GLY A 318 2.50 -28.07 0.15
C GLY A 318 2.22 -29.50 0.64
N GLU A 319 0.97 -29.84 0.88
CA GLU A 319 0.55 -31.21 1.23
C GLU A 319 0.71 -32.19 0.04
N GLU A 320 0.53 -31.70 -1.19
CA GLU A 320 0.77 -32.49 -2.41
C GLU A 320 2.27 -32.72 -2.69
N PHE A 321 3.14 -31.75 -2.38
CA PHE A 321 4.58 -31.83 -2.58
C PHE A 321 5.37 -32.40 -1.38
N ALA A 322 4.87 -32.27 -0.16
CA ALA A 322 5.53 -32.76 1.05
C ALA A 322 5.87 -34.27 1.04
N PRO A 323 5.02 -35.17 0.48
CA PRO A 323 5.37 -36.57 0.38
C PRO A 323 6.53 -36.91 -0.56
N ARG A 324 6.80 -36.03 -1.54
CA ARG A 324 7.88 -36.24 -2.51
C ARG A 324 9.25 -35.83 -1.95
N ILE A 325 9.32 -34.77 -1.15
CA ILE A 325 10.57 -34.31 -0.55
C ILE A 325 11.07 -35.27 0.53
N GLY A 326 10.18 -35.95 1.24
CA GLY A 326 10.54 -36.93 2.31
C GLY A 326 10.99 -38.28 1.82
N ARG A 327 10.75 -38.65 0.54
CA ARG A 327 11.10 -40.00 0.02
C ARG A 327 12.46 -40.06 -0.66
N ASP A 328 12.98 -38.96 -1.16
CA ASP A 328 14.21 -38.92 -1.95
C ASP A 328 15.43 -38.36 -1.21
N ALA A 329 15.34 -38.13 0.10
CA ALA A 329 16.50 -37.77 0.90
C ALA A 329 17.38 -39.03 1.11
N PRO A 330 18.61 -39.07 0.57
CA PRO A 330 19.50 -40.21 0.81
C PRO A 330 19.79 -40.29 2.29
N ARG A 331 19.43 -41.42 2.94
CA ARG A 331 19.88 -41.76 4.30
C ARG A 331 21.41 -41.81 4.24
N ARG A 332 22.08 -40.81 4.78
CA ARG A 332 23.49 -40.94 5.08
C ARG A 332 23.65 -42.05 6.15
N ALA A 333 24.27 -43.11 5.74
CA ALA A 333 24.73 -44.14 6.68
C ALA A 333 25.69 -43.50 7.67
N ALA A 334 25.53 -43.89 8.94
CA ALA A 334 26.35 -43.52 10.07
C ALA A 334 27.81 -44.03 9.91
#